data_e19b72f8d6afdfd658a2a60232d09a94
#
_entry.id   e19b72f8d6afdfd658a2a60232d09a94
#
_cell.length_a   1.000
_cell.length_b   1.000
_cell.length_c   1.000
_cell.angle_alpha   90.00
_cell.angle_beta   90.00
_cell.angle_gamma   90.00
#
_symmetry.space_group_name_H-M   'P 1'
#
loop_
_entity.id
_entity.type
_entity.pdbx_description
1 polymer ?
#
loop_
_entity_poly.entity_id
_entity_poly.type
_entity_poly.pdbx_seq_one_letter_code
_entity_poly.pdbx_strand_id
1 'polypeptide(L)'
;VGGIVGFLRSIGYAIRTIRPTRTVIVFDGKGGSNRRKKLFPEYKAGRKMSERLNRAYDFNTKEDEHQSMVMQLTRVIDYLDYLPLTTITIENIEADDTMAYVTKQVMKTSKIVLMSTDKDFLQLVNSRVSVWSPTKKKMYDPPKVLEDYGIPSHNFAVYRAIDGDKSDNIGGVRGWGLKTIQKKLPLLLEDKILNINDIINEDEKLKESEELLKRNYMLMQLDEVDISASAKTKILDKIREPI
;
A
#
# COMPACT_ATOMS: atom_id res chain seq x y z
N VAL A 1 15.75 -4.25 19.69
CA VAL A 1 15.06 -5.53 19.97
C VAL A 1 13.55 -5.39 19.82
N GLY A 2 12.95 -4.24 20.21
CA GLY A 2 11.50 -4.04 20.14
C GLY A 2 10.90 -4.17 18.74
N GLY A 3 11.57 -3.65 17.71
CA GLY A 3 11.14 -3.76 16.32
C GLY A 3 11.12 -5.21 15.82
N ILE A 4 12.17 -5.98 16.12
CA ILE A 4 12.26 -7.40 15.75
C ILE A 4 11.09 -8.19 16.38
N VAL A 5 10.92 -8.07 17.70
CA VAL A 5 9.89 -8.78 18.44
C VAL A 5 8.48 -8.39 17.97
N GLY A 6 8.25 -7.07 17.76
CA GLY A 6 6.97 -6.56 17.27
C GLY A 6 6.63 -7.10 15.88
N PHE A 7 7.60 -7.10 14.97
CA PHE A 7 7.43 -7.59 13.61
C PHE A 7 7.12 -9.09 13.58
N LEU A 8 7.94 -9.92 14.25
CA LEU A 8 7.74 -11.37 14.28
C LEU A 8 6.43 -11.77 14.99
N ARG A 9 6.04 -11.06 16.06
CA ARG A 9 4.74 -11.26 16.71
C ARG A 9 3.58 -10.93 15.77
N SER A 10 3.71 -9.86 14.99
CA SER A 10 2.68 -9.45 14.03
C SER A 10 2.48 -10.48 12.94
N ILE A 11 3.57 -11.01 12.37
CA ILE A 11 3.52 -12.12 11.38
C ILE A 11 2.91 -13.38 12.02
N GLY A 12 3.41 -13.78 13.18
CA GLY A 12 2.90 -14.96 13.87
C GLY A 12 1.42 -14.84 14.24
N TYR A 13 0.94 -13.63 14.57
CA TYR A 13 -0.48 -13.38 14.77
C TYR A 13 -1.27 -13.52 13.46
N ALA A 14 -0.79 -12.93 12.36
CA ALA A 14 -1.43 -13.02 11.06
C ALA A 14 -1.54 -14.49 10.58
N ILE A 15 -0.44 -15.26 10.68
CA ILE A 15 -0.42 -16.68 10.29
C ILE A 15 -1.43 -17.49 11.11
N ARG A 16 -1.49 -17.29 12.41
CA ARG A 16 -2.45 -18.01 13.28
C ARG A 16 -3.91 -17.63 12.98
N THR A 17 -4.14 -16.37 12.63
CA THR A 17 -5.50 -15.85 12.39
C THR A 17 -6.01 -16.23 11.00
N ILE A 18 -5.18 -16.07 9.98
CA ILE A 18 -5.55 -16.25 8.57
C ILE A 18 -5.35 -17.70 8.12
N ARG A 19 -4.38 -18.43 8.72
CA ARG A 19 -3.97 -19.80 8.37
C ARG A 19 -3.67 -19.96 6.87
N PRO A 20 -2.76 -19.14 6.32
CA PRO A 20 -2.44 -19.18 4.91
C PRO A 20 -1.68 -20.45 4.55
N THR A 21 -1.83 -20.94 3.33
CA THR A 21 -1.00 -22.02 2.78
C THR A 21 0.37 -21.51 2.34
N ARG A 22 0.52 -20.22 2.09
CA ARG A 22 1.78 -19.53 1.77
C ARG A 22 1.78 -18.13 2.35
N THR A 23 2.91 -17.75 2.94
CA THR A 23 3.14 -16.36 3.42
C THR A 23 4.22 -15.72 2.56
N VAL A 24 3.91 -14.53 2.02
CA VAL A 24 4.85 -13.72 1.26
C VAL A 24 5.03 -12.38 1.96
N ILE A 25 6.27 -12.03 2.26
CA ILE A 25 6.64 -10.75 2.87
C ILE A 25 7.34 -9.91 1.81
N VAL A 26 6.87 -8.69 1.64
CA VAL A 26 7.40 -7.77 0.64
C VAL A 26 7.97 -6.55 1.33
N PHE A 27 9.22 -6.23 1.03
CA PHE A 27 9.90 -5.02 1.49
C PHE A 27 10.08 -4.03 0.33
N ASP A 28 10.11 -2.74 0.68
CA ASP A 28 10.51 -1.71 -0.27
C ASP A 28 11.94 -1.96 -0.76
N GLY A 29 12.13 -1.87 -2.07
CA GLY A 29 13.46 -1.91 -2.65
C GLY A 29 14.22 -0.61 -2.45
N LYS A 30 15.56 -0.69 -2.44
CA LYS A 30 16.41 0.51 -2.44
C LYS A 30 16.01 1.39 -3.63
N GLY A 31 15.70 2.67 -3.37
CA GLY A 31 15.24 3.60 -4.40
C GLY A 31 13.80 3.37 -4.87
N GLY A 32 12.99 2.57 -4.17
CA GLY A 32 11.61 2.23 -4.58
C GLY A 32 10.75 3.45 -4.94
N SER A 33 10.85 4.52 -4.17
CA SER A 33 10.08 5.75 -4.40
C SER A 33 10.56 6.62 -5.59
N ASN A 34 11.68 6.25 -6.26
CA ASN A 34 12.26 7.08 -7.32
C ASN A 34 11.29 7.36 -8.48
N ARG A 35 10.47 6.39 -8.86
CA ARG A 35 9.46 6.55 -9.91
C ARG A 35 8.44 7.62 -9.54
N ARG A 36 7.87 7.53 -8.34
CA ARG A 36 6.87 8.49 -7.85
C ARG A 36 7.49 9.88 -7.62
N LYS A 37 8.75 9.95 -7.16
CA LYS A 37 9.48 11.21 -7.02
C LYS A 37 9.80 11.89 -8.36
N LYS A 38 9.95 11.15 -9.45
CA LYS A 38 10.08 11.73 -10.79
C LYS A 38 8.78 12.43 -11.23
N LEU A 39 7.62 11.86 -10.87
CA LEU A 39 6.31 12.47 -11.15
C LEU A 39 5.99 13.61 -10.19
N PHE A 40 6.40 13.47 -8.94
CA PHE A 40 6.13 14.43 -7.87
C PHE A 40 7.31 14.47 -6.90
N PRO A 41 8.26 15.42 -7.05
CA PRO A 41 9.49 15.49 -6.24
C PRO A 41 9.24 15.55 -4.74
N GLU A 42 8.10 16.14 -4.32
CA GLU A 42 7.71 16.29 -2.93
C GLU A 42 7.05 15.02 -2.33
N TYR A 43 6.94 13.95 -3.13
CA TYR A 43 6.39 12.67 -2.67
C TYR A 43 7.15 12.16 -1.45
N LYS A 44 6.43 11.90 -0.35
CA LYS A 44 6.98 11.48 0.95
C LYS A 44 7.96 12.47 1.60
N ALA A 45 8.08 13.71 1.11
CA ALA A 45 9.02 14.70 1.65
C ALA A 45 8.71 15.10 3.11
N GLY A 46 7.47 15.00 3.54
CA GLY A 46 7.03 15.31 4.90
C GLY A 46 7.15 14.17 5.91
N ARG A 47 7.58 12.98 5.49
CA ARG A 47 7.77 11.84 6.41
C ARG A 47 8.93 12.13 7.35
N LYS A 48 8.64 12.78 8.47
CA LYS A 48 9.58 12.84 9.59
C LYS A 48 9.66 11.44 10.20
N MET A 49 10.88 10.94 10.44
CA MET A 49 11.05 9.85 11.38
C MET A 49 10.37 10.29 12.68
N SER A 50 9.28 9.63 13.06
CA SER A 50 8.65 9.93 14.33
C SER A 50 9.67 9.66 15.41
N GLU A 51 9.98 10.67 16.21
CA GLU A 51 10.74 10.47 17.44
C GLU A 51 9.91 9.55 18.33
N ARG A 52 10.18 8.25 18.22
CA ARG A 52 9.60 7.29 19.15
C ARG A 52 10.38 7.44 20.44
N LEU A 53 9.72 7.93 21.46
CA LEU A 53 10.24 7.90 22.82
C LEU A 53 10.57 6.44 23.16
N ASN A 54 11.81 6.04 22.94
CA ASN A 54 12.29 4.74 23.37
C ASN A 54 12.60 4.83 24.87
N ARG A 55 11.63 4.45 25.70
CA ARG A 55 11.77 4.46 27.15
C ARG A 55 12.80 3.46 27.69
N ALA A 56 13.32 2.58 26.84
CA ALA A 56 14.22 1.49 27.24
C ALA A 56 15.70 1.77 26.90
N TYR A 57 16.00 2.69 25.99
CA TYR A 57 17.35 3.02 25.57
C TYR A 57 17.45 4.52 25.31
N ASP A 58 18.40 5.18 25.96
CA ASP A 58 18.76 6.56 25.67
C ASP A 58 19.64 6.58 24.42
N PHE A 59 19.02 6.78 23.24
CA PHE A 59 19.79 7.13 22.06
C PHE A 59 20.22 8.59 22.18
N ASN A 60 21.51 8.83 22.08
CA ASN A 60 22.06 10.17 22.22
C ASN A 60 21.84 11.01 20.97
N THR A 61 21.68 10.37 19.80
CA THR A 61 21.51 11.05 18.51
C THR A 61 20.45 10.37 17.63
N LYS A 62 19.92 11.11 16.64
CA LYS A 62 19.05 10.53 15.60
C LYS A 62 19.78 9.49 14.75
N GLU A 63 21.08 9.63 14.62
CA GLU A 63 21.93 8.68 13.89
C GLU A 63 21.99 7.34 14.63
N ASP A 64 22.15 7.34 15.95
CA ASP A 64 22.13 6.12 16.77
C ASP A 64 20.79 5.38 16.64
N GLU A 65 19.66 6.12 16.64
CA GLU A 65 18.33 5.56 16.43
C GLU A 65 18.20 4.94 15.04
N HIS A 66 18.68 5.64 14.01
CA HIS A 66 18.69 5.15 12.63
C HIS A 66 19.52 3.88 12.47
N GLN A 67 20.75 3.87 13.01
CA GLN A 67 21.62 2.70 12.99
C GLN A 67 20.97 1.50 13.72
N SER A 68 20.35 1.74 14.87
CA SER A 68 19.60 0.71 15.59
C SER A 68 18.45 0.16 14.77
N MET A 69 17.71 1.01 14.05
CA MET A 69 16.63 0.60 13.17
C MET A 69 17.15 -0.27 12.00
N VAL A 70 18.21 0.15 11.35
CA VAL A 70 18.85 -0.61 10.25
C VAL A 70 19.32 -1.97 10.75
N MET A 71 20.00 -2.02 11.90
CA MET A 71 20.45 -3.29 12.51
C MET A 71 19.27 -4.21 12.83
N GLN A 72 18.17 -3.68 13.37
CA GLN A 72 16.99 -4.48 13.67
C GLN A 72 16.35 -5.02 12.39
N LEU A 73 16.27 -4.21 11.32
CA LEU A 73 15.73 -4.64 10.04
C LEU A 73 16.58 -5.75 9.41
N THR A 74 17.90 -5.60 9.41
CA THR A 74 18.84 -6.64 8.93
C THR A 74 18.62 -7.94 9.67
N ARG A 75 18.51 -7.89 11.01
CA ARG A 75 18.23 -9.08 11.83
C ARG A 75 16.87 -9.71 11.56
N VAL A 76 15.86 -8.89 11.28
CA VAL A 76 14.56 -9.43 10.87
C VAL A 76 14.69 -10.22 9.57
N ILE A 77 15.37 -9.67 8.57
CA ILE A 77 15.59 -10.34 7.28
C ILE A 77 16.33 -11.67 7.51
N ASP A 78 17.43 -11.65 8.27
CA ASP A 78 18.18 -12.87 8.61
C ASP A 78 17.26 -13.95 9.24
N TYR A 79 16.37 -13.57 10.15
CA TYR A 79 15.44 -14.52 10.78
C TYR A 79 14.38 -15.04 9.81
N LEU A 80 13.92 -14.22 8.86
CA LEU A 80 12.93 -14.65 7.88
C LEU A 80 13.47 -15.72 6.93
N ASP A 81 14.77 -15.72 6.66
CA ASP A 81 15.42 -16.74 5.82
C ASP A 81 15.39 -18.14 6.42
N TYR A 82 15.18 -18.25 7.74
CA TYR A 82 15.01 -19.54 8.44
C TYR A 82 13.55 -19.96 8.62
N LEU A 83 12.60 -19.17 8.13
CA LEU A 83 11.18 -19.47 8.26
C LEU A 83 10.60 -19.97 6.92
N PRO A 84 9.58 -20.85 6.94
CA PRO A 84 8.93 -21.33 5.73
C PRO A 84 8.02 -20.26 5.12
N LEU A 85 8.63 -19.23 4.57
CA LEU A 85 7.96 -18.10 3.91
C LEU A 85 8.80 -17.54 2.77
N THR A 86 8.16 -16.77 1.92
CA THR A 86 8.85 -16.10 0.79
C THR A 86 9.08 -14.64 1.12
N THR A 87 10.32 -14.18 1.00
CA THR A 87 10.69 -12.76 1.14
C THR A 87 11.02 -12.17 -0.23
N ILE A 88 10.43 -11.01 -0.55
CA ILE A 88 10.65 -10.31 -1.82
C ILE A 88 11.06 -8.87 -1.54
N THR A 89 12.15 -8.44 -2.16
CA THR A 89 12.57 -7.04 -2.26
C THR A 89 13.12 -6.81 -3.66
N ILE A 90 12.66 -5.75 -4.35
CA ILE A 90 13.06 -5.44 -5.73
C ILE A 90 13.56 -4.01 -5.79
N GLU A 91 14.82 -3.81 -6.19
CA GLU A 91 15.39 -2.48 -6.31
C GLU A 91 14.57 -1.57 -7.23
N ASN A 92 14.46 -0.30 -6.84
CA ASN A 92 13.70 0.75 -7.52
C ASN A 92 12.18 0.51 -7.64
N ILE A 93 11.64 -0.44 -6.85
CA ILE A 93 10.21 -0.74 -6.81
C ILE A 93 9.74 -0.67 -5.36
N GLU A 94 8.60 -0.03 -5.12
CA GLU A 94 7.96 -0.02 -3.81
C GLU A 94 7.25 -1.36 -3.55
N ALA A 95 7.14 -1.72 -2.28
CA ALA A 95 6.44 -2.94 -1.86
C ALA A 95 5.01 -2.99 -2.41
N ASP A 96 4.32 -1.84 -2.45
CA ASP A 96 2.94 -1.73 -2.92
C ASP A 96 2.79 -2.17 -4.38
N ASP A 97 3.70 -1.73 -5.25
CA ASP A 97 3.73 -2.10 -6.66
C ASP A 97 4.01 -3.61 -6.83
N THR A 98 4.96 -4.14 -6.04
CA THR A 98 5.28 -5.58 -6.03
C THR A 98 4.08 -6.41 -5.55
N MET A 99 3.43 -6.00 -4.45
CA MET A 99 2.25 -6.67 -3.91
C MET A 99 1.08 -6.66 -4.91
N ALA A 100 0.84 -5.52 -5.56
CA ALA A 100 -0.19 -5.39 -6.59
C ALA A 100 0.10 -6.32 -7.79
N TYR A 101 1.33 -6.36 -8.27
CA TYR A 101 1.74 -7.24 -9.36
C TYR A 101 1.58 -8.73 -9.00
N VAL A 102 2.06 -9.14 -7.82
CA VAL A 102 1.89 -10.53 -7.34
C VAL A 102 0.41 -10.89 -7.26
N THR A 103 -0.40 -10.02 -6.69
CA THR A 103 -1.84 -10.23 -6.50
C THR A 103 -2.60 -10.34 -7.83
N LYS A 104 -2.31 -9.47 -8.79
CA LYS A 104 -3.06 -9.36 -10.04
C LYS A 104 -2.53 -10.27 -11.14
N GLN A 105 -1.21 -10.45 -11.23
CA GLN A 105 -0.57 -11.08 -12.37
C GLN A 105 0.05 -12.46 -12.07
N VAL A 106 0.57 -12.66 -10.84
CA VAL A 106 1.26 -13.90 -10.49
C VAL A 106 0.31 -14.90 -9.86
N MET A 107 -0.42 -14.48 -8.83
CA MET A 107 -1.32 -15.35 -8.04
C MET A 107 -2.79 -15.16 -8.44
N LYS A 108 -3.09 -15.26 -9.74
CA LYS A 108 -4.41 -14.93 -10.32
C LYS A 108 -5.57 -15.76 -9.80
N THR A 109 -5.32 -16.99 -9.38
CA THR A 109 -6.36 -17.96 -8.96
C THR A 109 -6.42 -18.14 -7.44
N SER A 110 -5.44 -17.63 -6.71
CA SER A 110 -5.36 -17.80 -5.26
C SER A 110 -6.29 -16.83 -4.52
N LYS A 111 -6.84 -17.27 -3.40
CA LYS A 111 -7.41 -16.34 -2.41
C LYS A 111 -6.28 -15.66 -1.68
N ILE A 112 -6.32 -14.33 -1.59
CA ILE A 112 -5.23 -13.52 -1.05
C ILE A 112 -5.76 -12.63 0.06
N VAL A 113 -5.01 -12.57 1.16
CA VAL A 113 -5.19 -11.57 2.21
C VAL A 113 -3.95 -10.68 2.23
N LEU A 114 -4.11 -9.42 1.84
CA LEU A 114 -3.08 -8.40 1.96
C LEU A 114 -3.09 -7.84 3.38
N MET A 115 -1.99 -7.92 4.10
CA MET A 115 -1.87 -7.35 5.43
C MET A 115 -1.22 -5.97 5.34
N SER A 116 -2.02 -4.92 5.44
CA SER A 116 -1.55 -3.53 5.36
C SER A 116 -2.44 -2.57 6.13
N THR A 117 -1.86 -1.44 6.55
CA THR A 117 -2.61 -0.27 7.07
C THR A 117 -2.90 0.76 6.00
N ASP A 118 -2.28 0.62 4.84
CA ASP A 118 -2.45 1.53 3.72
C ASP A 118 -3.80 1.32 3.05
N LYS A 119 -4.54 2.40 2.90
CA LYS A 119 -5.87 2.40 2.27
C LYS A 119 -5.79 2.16 0.77
N ASP A 120 -4.66 2.44 0.14
CA ASP A 120 -4.52 2.29 -1.31
C ASP A 120 -4.69 0.84 -1.75
N PHE A 121 -4.41 -0.13 -0.86
CA PHE A 121 -4.71 -1.54 -1.14
C PHE A 121 -6.20 -1.87 -1.24
N LEU A 122 -7.10 -1.02 -0.75
CA LEU A 122 -8.54 -1.27 -0.84
C LEU A 122 -9.04 -1.27 -2.30
N GLN A 123 -8.32 -0.66 -3.23
CA GLN A 123 -8.59 -0.74 -4.67
C GLN A 123 -8.39 -2.15 -5.26
N LEU A 124 -7.61 -3.02 -4.58
CA LEU A 124 -7.35 -4.40 -5.02
C LEU A 124 -8.40 -5.39 -4.51
N VAL A 125 -9.25 -4.97 -3.58
CA VAL A 125 -10.25 -5.84 -2.95
C VAL A 125 -11.30 -6.30 -3.97
N ASN A 126 -11.54 -7.61 -4.00
CA ASN A 126 -12.54 -8.25 -4.86
C ASN A 126 -12.97 -9.60 -4.24
N SER A 127 -13.69 -10.45 -4.99
CA SER A 127 -14.14 -11.76 -4.51
C SER A 127 -13.00 -12.71 -4.07
N ARG A 128 -11.78 -12.45 -4.48
CA ARG A 128 -10.57 -13.25 -4.26
C ARG A 128 -9.56 -12.58 -3.32
N VAL A 129 -9.55 -11.26 -3.25
CA VAL A 129 -8.58 -10.45 -2.52
C VAL A 129 -9.27 -9.68 -1.41
N SER A 130 -8.77 -9.82 -0.20
CA SER A 130 -9.19 -9.03 0.97
C SER A 130 -7.98 -8.32 1.58
N VAL A 131 -8.23 -7.25 2.35
CA VAL A 131 -7.19 -6.52 3.09
C VAL A 131 -7.43 -6.65 4.59
N TRP A 132 -6.43 -7.16 5.30
CA TRP A 132 -6.41 -7.17 6.76
C TRP A 132 -5.67 -5.96 7.30
N SER A 133 -6.36 -5.10 8.04
CA SER A 133 -5.74 -3.97 8.75
C SER A 133 -5.37 -4.38 10.17
N PRO A 134 -4.07 -4.58 10.49
CA PRO A 134 -3.64 -5.04 11.81
C PRO A 134 -3.89 -4.02 12.92
N THR A 135 -3.83 -2.73 12.63
CA THR A 135 -4.09 -1.66 13.61
C THR A 135 -5.57 -1.55 13.96
N LYS A 136 -6.46 -1.71 12.98
CA LYS A 136 -7.92 -1.68 13.16
C LYS A 136 -8.47 -3.05 13.54
N LYS A 137 -7.68 -4.13 13.41
CA LYS A 137 -8.11 -5.53 13.57
C LYS A 137 -9.35 -5.85 12.72
N LYS A 138 -9.33 -5.39 11.47
CA LYS A 138 -10.49 -5.41 10.57
C LYS A 138 -10.12 -6.02 9.23
N MET A 139 -10.97 -6.92 8.75
CA MET A 139 -10.91 -7.47 7.40
C MET A 139 -11.76 -6.62 6.46
N TYR A 140 -11.20 -6.22 5.34
CA TYR A 140 -11.89 -5.54 4.26
C TYR A 140 -12.08 -6.50 3.09
N ASP A 141 -13.29 -6.90 2.88
CA ASP A 141 -13.83 -7.52 1.66
C ASP A 141 -14.69 -6.50 0.91
N PRO A 142 -15.23 -6.80 -0.29
CA PRO A 142 -16.02 -5.82 -1.05
C PRO A 142 -17.20 -5.24 -0.27
N PRO A 143 -18.06 -6.02 0.45
CA PRO A 143 -19.11 -5.48 1.28
C PRO A 143 -18.62 -4.52 2.36
N LYS A 144 -17.46 -4.84 2.97
CA LYS A 144 -16.90 -4.03 4.06
C LYS A 144 -16.29 -2.73 3.57
N VAL A 145 -15.69 -2.72 2.38
CA VAL A 145 -15.24 -1.47 1.74
C VAL A 145 -16.43 -0.58 1.43
N LEU A 146 -17.49 -1.14 0.87
CA LEU A 146 -18.72 -0.41 0.55
C LEU A 146 -19.40 0.13 1.82
N GLU A 147 -19.49 -0.67 2.88
CA GLU A 147 -20.07 -0.24 4.17
C GLU A 147 -19.31 0.96 4.78
N ASP A 148 -17.98 0.90 4.78
CA ASP A 148 -17.16 1.92 5.45
C ASP A 148 -17.00 3.20 4.62
N TYR A 149 -17.00 3.09 3.29
CA TYR A 149 -16.68 4.20 2.38
C TYR A 149 -17.82 4.58 1.45
N GLY A 150 -18.83 3.72 1.28
CA GLY A 150 -19.91 3.91 0.29
C GLY A 150 -19.41 3.85 -1.16
N ILE A 151 -18.14 3.47 -1.39
CA ILE A 151 -17.48 3.48 -2.70
C ILE A 151 -17.04 2.05 -2.99
N PRO A 152 -17.40 1.48 -4.16
CA PRO A 152 -16.92 0.16 -4.57
C PRO A 152 -15.38 0.13 -4.69
N SER A 153 -14.78 -1.02 -4.37
CA SER A 153 -13.32 -1.19 -4.38
C SER A 153 -12.68 -0.82 -5.73
N HIS A 154 -13.32 -1.15 -6.85
CA HIS A 154 -12.82 -0.87 -8.18
C HIS A 154 -12.76 0.64 -8.51
N ASN A 155 -13.51 1.49 -7.78
CA ASN A 155 -13.47 2.95 -7.90
C ASN A 155 -12.59 3.60 -6.83
N PHE A 156 -11.96 2.79 -5.97
CA PHE A 156 -11.24 3.31 -4.81
C PHE A 156 -10.00 4.12 -5.19
N ALA A 157 -9.31 3.78 -6.30
CA ALA A 157 -8.19 4.56 -6.80
C ALA A 157 -8.61 5.98 -7.23
N VAL A 158 -9.77 6.12 -7.87
CA VAL A 158 -10.33 7.41 -8.26
C VAL A 158 -10.69 8.23 -7.03
N TYR A 159 -11.34 7.60 -6.03
CA TYR A 159 -11.61 8.23 -4.73
C TYR A 159 -10.33 8.76 -4.09
N ARG A 160 -9.28 7.93 -4.01
CA ARG A 160 -8.00 8.33 -3.41
C ARG A 160 -7.33 9.49 -4.15
N ALA A 161 -7.43 9.55 -5.47
CA ALA A 161 -6.90 10.67 -6.25
C ALA A 161 -7.57 12.00 -5.88
N ILE A 162 -8.87 11.99 -5.52
CA ILE A 162 -9.60 13.18 -5.07
C ILE A 162 -9.27 13.53 -3.62
N ASP A 163 -9.28 12.53 -2.71
CA ASP A 163 -9.06 12.70 -1.27
C ASP A 163 -7.60 13.05 -0.95
N GLY A 164 -6.66 12.51 -1.75
CA GLY A 164 -5.22 12.62 -1.51
C GLY A 164 -4.71 11.74 -0.38
N ASP A 165 -3.42 11.89 -0.08
CA ASP A 165 -2.76 11.24 1.07
C ASP A 165 -1.78 12.17 1.75
N LYS A 166 -2.15 12.62 2.95
CA LYS A 166 -1.31 13.53 3.75
C LYS A 166 -0.02 12.86 4.22
N SER A 167 -0.03 11.53 4.42
CA SER A 167 1.16 10.81 4.89
C SER A 167 2.24 10.76 3.82
N ASP A 168 1.84 10.81 2.54
CA ASP A 168 2.72 10.81 1.38
C ASP A 168 2.90 12.20 0.76
N ASN A 169 2.39 13.23 1.43
CA ASN A 169 2.41 14.61 0.95
C ASN A 169 1.64 14.81 -0.36
N ILE A 170 0.64 13.96 -0.61
CA ILE A 170 -0.24 14.07 -1.79
C ILE A 170 -1.47 14.88 -1.40
N GLY A 171 -1.53 16.13 -1.84
CA GLY A 171 -2.71 16.98 -1.62
C GLY A 171 -3.90 16.52 -2.45
N GLY A 172 -5.08 16.42 -1.83
CA GLY A 172 -6.34 16.19 -2.51
C GLY A 172 -7.01 17.48 -2.98
N VAL A 173 -8.18 17.35 -3.60
CA VAL A 173 -9.02 18.50 -4.00
C VAL A 173 -9.58 19.17 -2.75
N ARG A 174 -9.28 20.46 -2.58
CA ARG A 174 -9.63 21.20 -1.35
C ARG A 174 -11.14 21.17 -1.08
N GLY A 175 -11.51 20.64 0.11
CA GLY A 175 -12.90 20.53 0.54
C GLY A 175 -13.63 19.29 0.01
N TRP A 176 -12.93 18.40 -0.68
CA TRP A 176 -13.46 17.15 -1.22
C TRP A 176 -13.00 15.92 -0.42
N GLY A 177 -13.37 15.85 0.85
CA GLY A 177 -13.24 14.61 1.62
C GLY A 177 -14.40 13.66 1.34
N LEU A 178 -14.35 12.44 1.92
CA LEU A 178 -15.28 11.35 1.66
C LEU A 178 -16.76 11.78 1.64
N LYS A 179 -17.23 12.54 2.64
CA LYS A 179 -18.63 12.98 2.72
C LYS A 179 -19.04 13.91 1.56
N THR A 180 -18.13 14.77 1.13
CA THR A 180 -18.38 15.67 -0.01
C THR A 180 -18.42 14.88 -1.32
N ILE A 181 -17.51 13.93 -1.48
CA ILE A 181 -17.46 13.02 -2.64
C ILE A 181 -18.76 12.23 -2.74
N GLN A 182 -19.20 11.58 -1.65
CA GLN A 182 -20.46 10.83 -1.62
C GLN A 182 -21.68 11.68 -2.00
N LYS A 183 -21.68 12.96 -1.61
CA LYS A 183 -22.80 13.87 -1.89
C LYS A 183 -22.78 14.43 -3.31
N LYS A 184 -21.61 14.81 -3.81
CA LYS A 184 -21.45 15.55 -5.07
C LYS A 184 -21.12 14.67 -6.27
N LEU A 185 -20.62 13.48 -6.05
CA LEU A 185 -20.17 12.58 -7.11
C LEU A 185 -20.84 11.20 -6.97
N PRO A 186 -22.18 11.12 -7.12
CA PRO A 186 -22.90 9.86 -6.95
C PRO A 186 -22.44 8.78 -7.95
N LEU A 187 -21.95 9.17 -9.13
CA LEU A 187 -21.40 8.25 -10.12
C LEU A 187 -20.30 7.35 -9.54
N LEU A 188 -19.48 7.86 -8.60
CA LEU A 188 -18.41 7.09 -7.95
C LEU A 188 -18.93 5.98 -7.03
N LEU A 189 -20.18 6.07 -6.61
CA LEU A 189 -20.84 5.11 -5.72
C LEU A 189 -21.50 3.96 -6.48
N GLU A 190 -21.65 4.09 -7.79
CA GLU A 190 -22.26 3.09 -8.66
C GLU A 190 -21.33 1.89 -8.87
N ASP A 191 -21.95 0.73 -9.15
CA ASP A 191 -21.22 -0.49 -9.52
C ASP A 191 -20.78 -0.47 -10.99
N LYS A 192 -20.12 0.64 -11.38
CA LYS A 192 -19.53 0.87 -12.70
C LYS A 192 -18.07 1.22 -12.52
N ILE A 193 -17.18 0.56 -13.26
CA ILE A 193 -15.75 0.88 -13.23
C ILE A 193 -15.51 2.24 -13.89
N LEU A 194 -14.91 3.13 -13.14
CA LEU A 194 -14.57 4.49 -13.57
C LEU A 194 -13.05 4.67 -13.63
N ASN A 195 -12.62 5.50 -14.57
CA ASN A 195 -11.27 6.05 -14.59
C ASN A 195 -11.30 7.54 -14.21
N ILE A 196 -10.12 8.14 -14.06
CA ILE A 196 -10.03 9.53 -13.62
C ILE A 196 -10.68 10.52 -14.60
N ASN A 197 -10.67 10.23 -15.90
CA ASN A 197 -11.23 11.11 -16.92
C ASN A 197 -12.77 11.11 -16.88
N ASP A 198 -13.40 10.03 -16.39
CA ASP A 198 -14.86 9.95 -16.31
C ASP A 198 -15.45 10.92 -15.29
N ILE A 199 -14.66 11.37 -14.31
CA ILE A 199 -15.13 12.22 -13.21
C ILE A 199 -14.73 13.69 -13.33
N ILE A 200 -13.76 14.02 -14.18
CA ILE A 200 -13.20 15.39 -14.27
C ILE A 200 -14.28 16.42 -14.67
N ASN A 201 -15.21 16.03 -15.53
CA ASN A 201 -16.25 16.93 -16.03
C ASN A 201 -17.54 16.94 -15.18
N GLU A 202 -17.60 16.18 -14.10
CA GLU A 202 -18.80 16.08 -13.24
C GLU A 202 -19.01 17.28 -12.31
N ASP A 203 -17.92 18.02 -12.02
CA ASP A 203 -17.99 19.25 -11.19
C ASP A 203 -16.89 20.21 -11.65
N GLU A 204 -17.20 21.51 -11.68
CA GLU A 204 -16.27 22.55 -12.15
C GLU A 204 -14.95 22.55 -11.37
N LYS A 205 -15.00 22.28 -10.06
CA LYS A 205 -13.81 22.21 -9.21
C LYS A 205 -12.93 21.00 -9.51
N LEU A 206 -13.53 19.87 -9.91
CA LEU A 206 -12.75 18.72 -10.39
C LEU A 206 -12.08 19.03 -11.71
N LYS A 207 -12.76 19.73 -12.60
CA LYS A 207 -12.22 20.19 -13.88
C LYS A 207 -11.05 21.17 -13.67
N GLU A 208 -11.19 22.15 -12.78
CA GLU A 208 -10.09 23.06 -12.41
C GLU A 208 -8.89 22.32 -11.77
N SER A 209 -9.14 21.14 -11.20
CA SER A 209 -8.12 20.31 -10.54
C SER A 209 -7.62 19.17 -11.43
N GLU A 210 -7.85 19.18 -12.73
CA GLU A 210 -7.57 18.08 -13.66
C GLU A 210 -6.13 17.58 -13.57
N GLU A 211 -5.13 18.47 -13.63
CA GLU A 211 -3.71 18.11 -13.55
C GLU A 211 -3.35 17.46 -12.21
N LEU A 212 -3.90 18.00 -11.11
CA LEU A 212 -3.74 17.42 -9.77
C LEU A 212 -4.33 16.03 -9.70
N LEU A 213 -5.54 15.83 -10.22
CA LEU A 213 -6.25 14.56 -10.19
C LEU A 213 -5.51 13.48 -11.00
N LYS A 214 -5.08 13.81 -12.22
CA LYS A 214 -4.30 12.91 -13.07
C LYS A 214 -2.99 12.51 -12.42
N ARG A 215 -2.24 13.49 -11.86
CA ARG A 215 -1.01 13.22 -11.13
C ARG A 215 -1.26 12.32 -9.92
N ASN A 216 -2.24 12.64 -9.07
CA ASN A 216 -2.57 11.86 -7.89
C ASN A 216 -2.97 10.43 -8.26
N TYR A 217 -3.78 10.28 -9.30
CA TYR A 217 -4.16 8.96 -9.79
C TYR A 217 -2.94 8.14 -10.21
N MET A 218 -2.00 8.71 -10.97
CA MET A 218 -0.76 8.04 -11.36
C MET A 218 0.15 7.69 -10.17
N LEU A 219 0.10 8.46 -9.09
CA LEU A 219 0.87 8.19 -7.87
C LEU A 219 0.29 7.05 -7.03
N MET A 220 -1.05 6.91 -7.02
CA MET A 220 -1.76 6.09 -6.03
C MET A 220 -2.42 4.85 -6.63
N GLN A 221 -2.64 4.80 -7.96
CA GLN A 221 -3.22 3.62 -8.59
C GLN A 221 -2.25 2.43 -8.56
N LEU A 222 -2.80 1.24 -8.32
CA LEU A 222 -2.10 -0.04 -8.28
C LEU A 222 -2.57 -0.99 -9.40
N ASP A 223 -3.26 -0.46 -10.40
CA ASP A 223 -3.81 -1.25 -11.50
C ASP A 223 -2.77 -1.49 -12.59
N GLU A 224 -2.14 -0.42 -13.05
CA GLU A 224 -1.09 -0.43 -14.05
C GLU A 224 0.27 -0.16 -13.39
N VAL A 225 0.89 -1.21 -12.84
CA VAL A 225 2.20 -1.09 -12.21
C VAL A 225 3.29 -1.18 -13.25
N ASP A 226 4.06 -0.11 -13.36
CA ASP A 226 5.24 -0.06 -14.25
C ASP A 226 6.42 -0.81 -13.60
N ILE A 227 6.45 -2.13 -13.83
CA ILE A 227 7.50 -3.01 -13.37
C ILE A 227 8.25 -3.54 -14.59
N SER A 228 9.58 -3.38 -14.61
CA SER A 228 10.43 -3.86 -15.70
C SER A 228 10.33 -5.39 -15.88
N ALA A 229 10.59 -5.87 -17.11
CA ALA A 229 10.57 -7.30 -17.41
C ALA A 229 11.52 -8.10 -16.50
N SER A 230 12.72 -7.57 -16.23
CA SER A 230 13.68 -8.22 -15.33
C SER A 230 13.19 -8.32 -13.89
N ALA A 231 12.51 -7.29 -13.39
CA ALA A 231 11.91 -7.32 -12.07
C ALA A 231 10.72 -8.30 -11.99
N LYS A 232 9.90 -8.37 -13.04
CA LYS A 232 8.82 -9.37 -13.16
C LYS A 232 9.36 -10.79 -13.08
N THR A 233 10.45 -11.08 -13.79
CA THR A 233 11.12 -12.39 -13.73
C THR A 233 11.60 -12.70 -12.31
N LYS A 234 12.32 -11.78 -11.66
CA LYS A 234 12.79 -11.97 -10.28
C LYS A 234 11.64 -12.25 -9.30
N ILE A 235 10.51 -11.55 -9.42
CA ILE A 235 9.32 -11.79 -8.59
C ILE A 235 8.76 -13.18 -8.84
N LEU A 236 8.64 -13.58 -10.12
CA LEU A 236 8.14 -14.90 -10.49
C LEU A 236 9.02 -16.03 -9.95
N ASP A 237 10.33 -15.89 -10.06
CA ASP A 237 11.29 -16.89 -9.57
C ASP A 237 11.15 -17.05 -8.06
N LYS A 238 11.10 -15.93 -7.32
CA LYS A 238 10.89 -15.95 -5.86
C LYS A 238 9.57 -16.60 -5.45
N ILE A 239 8.50 -16.35 -6.18
CA ILE A 239 7.20 -16.97 -5.88
C ILE A 239 7.19 -18.48 -6.22
N ARG A 240 8.00 -18.93 -7.17
CA ARG A 240 8.10 -20.34 -7.57
C ARG A 240 9.04 -21.17 -6.70
N GLU A 241 9.94 -20.53 -5.96
CA GLU A 241 10.79 -21.22 -5.00
C GLU A 241 9.91 -22.04 -4.02
N PRO A 242 10.27 -23.30 -3.72
CA PRO A 242 9.62 -24.07 -2.66
C PRO A 242 9.83 -23.38 -1.30
N ILE A 243 8.89 -23.60 -0.39
CA ILE A 243 8.92 -23.04 0.97
C ILE A 243 9.45 -24.11 1.91
#